data_f890880685eb891f7ab42d89bcbc00dd
#
_entry.id   f890880685eb891f7ab42d89bcbc00dd
#
_cell.length_a   1.000
_cell.length_b   1.000
_cell.length_c   1.000
_cell.angle_alpha   90.00
_cell.angle_beta   90.00
_cell.angle_gamma   90.00
#
_symmetry.space_group_name_H-M   'P 1'
#
loop_
_entity.id
_entity.type
_entity.pdbx_description
1 polymer ?
#
loop_
_entity_poly.entity_id
_entity_poly.type
_entity_poly.pdbx_seq_one_letter_code
_entity_poly.pdbx_strand_id
1 'polypeptide(L)'
;MGWKEIVGSELGILIIHTEDCLHCVELQAILGAQPLSAPTLWIEKQAGSELFERFPIFAASVDVMPFAGIFSHGKLENVVRAATKERIEEVLLS
;
A
#
# COMPACT_ATOMS: atom_id res chain seq x y z
N MET A 1 -2.35 -11.33 10.20
CA MET A 1 -1.81 -9.96 10.33
C MET A 1 -2.81 -8.97 9.75
N GLY A 2 -3.20 -7.97 10.51
CA GLY A 2 -4.13 -6.94 10.06
C GLY A 2 -3.41 -5.66 9.66
N TRP A 3 -4.12 -4.77 8.98
CA TRP A 3 -3.54 -3.50 8.56
C TRP A 3 -3.09 -2.63 9.74
N LYS A 4 -3.75 -2.78 10.90
CA LYS A 4 -3.39 -2.01 12.09
C LYS A 4 -1.99 -2.35 12.58
N GLU A 5 -1.58 -3.61 12.46
CA GLU A 5 -0.23 -4.04 12.83
C GLU A 5 0.81 -3.44 11.88
N ILE A 6 0.49 -3.41 10.59
CA ILE A 6 1.38 -2.80 9.60
C ILE A 6 1.55 -1.31 9.87
N VAL A 7 0.45 -0.61 10.14
CA VAL A 7 0.49 0.84 10.44
C VAL A 7 1.34 1.12 11.67
N GLY A 8 1.24 0.30 12.71
CA GLY A 8 2.00 0.49 13.94
C GLY A 8 3.45 0.05 13.91
N SER A 9 3.91 -0.56 12.82
CA SER A 9 5.30 -1.03 12.69
C SER A 9 6.28 0.14 12.52
N GLU A 10 7.56 -0.13 12.72
CA GLU A 10 8.61 0.87 12.43
C GLU A 10 8.54 1.34 10.99
N LEU A 11 8.25 0.40 10.09
CA LEU A 11 8.05 0.68 8.68
C LEU A 11 7.09 -0.37 8.14
N GLY A 12 5.99 0.05 7.55
CA GLY A 12 5.01 -0.85 7.00
C GLY A 12 4.39 -0.28 5.74
N ILE A 13 3.95 -1.16 4.84
CA ILE A 13 3.39 -0.76 3.57
C ILE A 13 2.01 -1.41 3.39
N LEU A 14 1.02 -0.60 3.07
CA LEU A 14 -0.31 -1.07 2.69
C LEU A 14 -0.52 -0.77 1.22
N ILE A 15 -0.93 -1.77 0.45
CA ILE A 15 -1.20 -1.61 -0.98
C ILE A 15 -2.66 -1.91 -1.24
N ILE A 16 -3.36 -0.94 -1.79
CA ILE A 16 -4.78 -1.06 -2.11
C ILE A 16 -4.91 -1.54 -3.56
N HIS A 17 -5.70 -2.56 -3.77
CA HIS A 17 -5.91 -3.15 -5.10
C HIS A 17 -7.36 -3.47 -5.36
N THR A 18 -7.69 -3.74 -6.63
CA THR A 18 -9.00 -4.20 -7.04
C THR A 18 -8.84 -5.41 -7.95
N GLU A 19 -9.92 -6.18 -8.14
CA GLU A 19 -9.87 -7.38 -8.96
C GLU A 19 -9.61 -7.09 -10.45
N ASP A 20 -10.12 -5.97 -10.94
CA ASP A 20 -10.01 -5.61 -12.36
C ASP A 20 -8.77 -4.79 -12.69
N CYS A 21 -7.83 -4.72 -11.77
CA CYS A 21 -6.64 -3.88 -11.94
C CYS A 21 -5.48 -4.69 -12.48
N LEU A 22 -5.19 -4.54 -13.78
CA LEU A 22 -4.06 -5.23 -14.40
C LEU A 22 -2.73 -4.84 -13.76
N HIS A 23 -2.53 -3.55 -13.49
CA HIS A 23 -1.30 -3.08 -12.85
C HIS A 23 -1.14 -3.63 -11.44
N CYS A 24 -2.25 -3.85 -10.72
CA CYS A 24 -2.22 -4.47 -9.41
C CYS A 24 -1.72 -5.92 -9.51
N VAL A 25 -2.22 -6.66 -10.49
CA VAL A 25 -1.81 -8.05 -10.73
C VAL A 25 -0.32 -8.11 -11.09
N GLU A 26 0.13 -7.21 -11.95
CA GLU A 26 1.54 -7.15 -12.34
C GLU A 26 2.44 -6.85 -11.13
N LEU A 27 2.06 -5.86 -10.32
CA LEU A 27 2.83 -5.51 -9.13
C LEU A 27 2.86 -6.66 -8.13
N GLN A 28 1.73 -7.32 -7.94
CA GLN A 28 1.64 -8.47 -7.04
C GLN A 28 2.60 -9.59 -7.46
N ALA A 29 2.68 -9.86 -8.76
CA ALA A 29 3.59 -10.88 -9.28
C ALA A 29 5.06 -10.47 -9.07
N ILE A 30 5.38 -9.21 -9.31
CA ILE A 30 6.75 -8.69 -9.12
C ILE A 30 7.16 -8.78 -7.65
N LEU A 31 6.30 -8.34 -6.74
CA LEU A 31 6.61 -8.36 -5.31
C LEU A 31 6.58 -9.77 -4.71
N GLY A 32 5.88 -10.69 -5.36
CA GLY A 32 5.94 -12.10 -4.97
C GLY A 32 7.30 -12.72 -5.24
N ALA A 33 7.95 -12.30 -6.32
CA ALA A 33 9.30 -12.77 -6.69
C ALA A 33 10.40 -11.96 -6.00
N GLN A 34 10.18 -10.67 -5.78
CA GLN A 34 11.16 -9.75 -5.19
C GLN A 34 10.48 -8.88 -4.14
N PRO A 35 10.26 -9.41 -2.92
CA PRO A 35 9.56 -8.67 -1.86
C PRO A 35 10.26 -7.35 -1.49
N LEU A 36 9.45 -6.40 -1.03
CA LEU A 36 9.97 -5.15 -0.51
C LEU A 36 10.69 -5.41 0.83
N SER A 37 11.56 -4.48 1.22
CA SER A 37 12.33 -4.59 2.45
C SER A 37 11.50 -4.37 3.73
N ALA A 38 10.26 -3.94 3.61
CA ALA A 38 9.36 -3.68 4.73
C ALA A 38 8.16 -4.62 4.70
N PRO A 39 7.54 -4.91 5.85
CA PRO A 39 6.29 -5.68 5.87
C PRO A 39 5.23 -5.04 4.98
N THR A 40 4.60 -5.85 4.14
CA THR A 40 3.64 -5.38 3.15
C THR A 40 2.34 -6.17 3.27
N LEU A 41 1.21 -5.48 3.27
CA LEU A 41 -0.09 -6.10 3.28
C LEU A 41 -0.92 -5.55 2.12
N TRP A 42 -1.55 -6.45 1.38
CA TRP A 42 -2.46 -6.11 0.29
C TRP A 42 -3.89 -6.04 0.81
N ILE A 43 -4.58 -4.96 0.50
CA ILE A 43 -5.97 -4.75 0.93
C ILE A 43 -6.81 -4.47 -0.30
N GLU A 44 -7.85 -5.28 -0.48
CA GLU A 44 -8.82 -5.03 -1.54
C GLU A 44 -9.63 -3.79 -1.20
N LYS A 45 -9.86 -2.94 -2.20
CA LYS A 45 -10.59 -1.69 -2.04
C LYS A 45 -11.89 -1.85 -1.25
N GLN A 46 -12.65 -2.91 -1.55
CA GLN A 46 -13.94 -3.15 -0.90
C GLN A 46 -13.81 -3.58 0.56
N ALA A 47 -12.66 -4.10 0.95
CA ALA A 47 -12.42 -4.55 2.31
C ALA A 47 -11.75 -3.47 3.17
N GLY A 48 -11.49 -2.29 2.63
CA GLY A 48 -10.72 -1.25 3.29
C GLY A 48 -11.52 -0.14 3.95
N SER A 49 -12.84 -0.30 4.14
CA SER A 49 -13.69 0.78 4.63
C SER A 49 -13.21 1.39 5.95
N GLU A 50 -12.82 0.56 6.91
CA GLU A 50 -12.32 1.04 8.20
C GLU A 50 -11.01 1.81 8.06
N LEU A 51 -10.10 1.30 7.21
CA LEU A 51 -8.86 1.97 6.90
C LEU A 51 -9.12 3.34 6.26
N PHE A 52 -10.06 3.40 5.33
CA PHE A 52 -10.39 4.63 4.62
C PHE A 52 -11.00 5.69 5.54
N GLU A 53 -11.75 5.27 6.55
CA GLU A 53 -12.26 6.20 7.55
C GLU A 53 -11.14 6.80 8.37
N ARG A 54 -10.17 5.99 8.76
CA ARG A 54 -9.04 6.45 9.56
C ARG A 54 -8.05 7.29 8.75
N PHE A 55 -7.87 6.94 7.48
CA PHE A 55 -6.95 7.65 6.58
C PHE A 55 -7.70 8.05 5.30
N PRO A 56 -8.43 9.17 5.33
CA PRO A 56 -9.27 9.57 4.20
C PRO A 56 -8.54 9.75 2.86
N ILE A 57 -7.23 9.93 2.88
CA ILE A 57 -6.46 10.04 1.64
C ILE A 57 -6.57 8.77 0.79
N PHE A 58 -6.74 7.62 1.42
CA PHE A 58 -6.94 6.37 0.66
C PHE A 58 -8.25 6.42 -0.12
N ALA A 59 -9.32 6.91 0.49
CA ALA A 59 -10.60 7.04 -0.20
C ALA A 59 -10.51 8.01 -1.38
N ALA A 60 -9.77 9.10 -1.22
CA ALA A 60 -9.60 10.11 -2.27
C ALA A 60 -8.72 9.63 -3.42
N SER A 61 -7.92 8.60 -3.21
CA SER A 61 -6.90 8.16 -4.18
C SER A 61 -7.20 6.80 -4.81
N VAL A 62 -8.35 6.20 -4.53
CA VAL A 62 -8.68 4.85 -5.02
C VAL A 62 -8.83 4.75 -6.54
N ASP A 63 -8.92 5.87 -7.24
CA ASP A 63 -9.02 5.87 -8.70
C ASP A 63 -7.66 5.62 -9.37
N VAL A 64 -6.58 5.62 -8.60
CA VAL A 64 -5.21 5.48 -9.13
C VAL A 64 -4.59 4.23 -8.52
N MET A 65 -5.04 3.08 -9.00
CA MET A 65 -4.60 1.78 -8.51
C MET A 65 -3.37 1.28 -9.27
N PRO A 66 -2.50 0.49 -8.63
CA PRO A 66 -2.46 0.24 -7.19
C PRO A 66 -2.00 1.46 -6.40
N PHE A 67 -2.54 1.62 -5.20
CA PHE A 67 -2.21 2.76 -4.34
C PHE A 67 -1.49 2.24 -3.10
N ALA A 68 -0.29 2.73 -2.84
CA ALA A 68 0.51 2.31 -1.70
C ALA A 68 0.60 3.42 -0.66
N GLY A 69 0.43 3.04 0.61
CA GLY A 69 0.69 3.92 1.74
C GLY A 69 1.87 3.38 2.54
N ILE A 70 2.78 4.26 2.91
CA ILE A 70 3.96 3.91 3.69
C ILE A 70 3.80 4.50 5.08
N PHE A 71 3.85 3.63 6.08
CA PHE A 71 3.59 3.99 7.47
C PHE A 71 4.83 3.79 8.32
N SER A 72 4.97 4.63 9.34
CA SER A 72 6.02 4.51 10.32
C SER A 72 5.47 4.91 11.68
N HIS A 73 5.54 3.98 12.64
CA HIS A 73 5.11 4.23 14.02
C HIS A 73 3.69 4.82 14.15
N GLY A 74 2.76 4.29 13.36
CA GLY A 74 1.36 4.69 13.38
C GLY A 74 1.03 5.90 12.54
N LYS A 75 2.00 6.47 11.83
CA LYS A 75 1.79 7.64 10.97
C LYS A 75 1.95 7.30 9.50
N LEU A 76 1.08 7.90 8.68
CA LEU A 76 1.21 7.81 7.23
C LEU A 76 2.29 8.80 6.79
N GLU A 77 3.45 8.26 6.42
CA GLU A 77 4.61 9.09 6.03
C GLU A 77 4.59 9.48 4.57
N ASN A 78 4.12 8.57 3.71
CA ASN A 78 4.13 8.82 2.27
C ASN A 78 3.07 7.99 1.56
N VAL A 79 2.72 8.43 0.34
CA VAL A 79 1.81 7.68 -0.52
C VAL A 79 2.41 7.58 -1.91
N VAL A 80 2.09 6.49 -2.62
CA VAL A 80 2.53 6.28 -3.99
C VAL A 80 1.30 5.93 -4.82
N ARG A 81 0.90 6.83 -5.70
CA ARG A 81 -0.22 6.61 -6.64
C ARG A 81 0.29 5.89 -7.86
N ALA A 82 -0.53 5.01 -8.42
CA ALA A 82 -0.13 4.15 -9.53
C ALA A 82 1.21 3.47 -9.20
N ALA A 83 1.23 2.77 -8.05
CA ALA A 83 2.45 2.28 -7.45
C ALA A 83 3.18 1.26 -8.32
N THR A 84 4.49 1.40 -8.41
CA THR A 84 5.38 0.41 -8.98
C THR A 84 6.43 0.07 -7.94
N LYS A 85 7.12 -1.06 -8.12
CA LYS A 85 8.18 -1.46 -7.20
C LYS A 85 9.25 -0.37 -7.10
N GLU A 86 9.66 0.18 -8.22
CA GLU A 86 10.69 1.23 -8.29
C GLU A 86 10.27 2.49 -7.55
N ARG A 87 9.02 2.91 -7.73
CA ARG A 87 8.51 4.13 -7.08
C ARG A 87 8.40 3.95 -5.57
N ILE A 88 7.95 2.77 -5.13
CA ILE A 88 7.89 2.47 -3.70
C ILE A 88 9.29 2.46 -3.11
N GLU A 89 10.25 1.82 -3.77
CA GLU A 89 11.61 1.74 -3.29
C GLU A 89 12.29 3.11 -3.22
N GLU A 90 12.00 4.01 -4.17
CA GLU A 90 12.51 5.37 -4.12
C GLU A 90 12.06 6.09 -2.85
N VAL A 91 10.80 5.92 -2.48
CA VAL A 91 10.25 6.53 -1.28
C VAL A 91 10.89 5.93 -0.03
N LEU A 92 11.10 4.61 -0.02
CA LEU A 92 11.72 3.93 1.13
C LEU A 92 13.17 4.34 1.34
N LEU A 93 13.86 4.73 0.28
CA LEU A 93 15.26 5.14 0.34
C LEU A 93 15.46 6.63 0.64
N SER A 94 14.41 7.42 0.55
CA SER A 94 14.51 8.87 0.76
C SER A 94 14.49 9.29 2.23
#